data_384b07ca07924ca69fd50e475047554c
#
_entry.id   384b07ca07924ca69fd50e475047554c
#
_cell.length_a   1.000
_cell.length_b   1.000
_cell.length_c   1.000
_cell.angle_alpha   90.00
_cell.angle_beta   90.00
_cell.angle_gamma   90.00
#
_symmetry.space_group_name_H-M   'P 1'
#
loop_
_entity.id
_entity.type
_entity.pdbx_description
1 polymer ?
#
loop_
_entity_poly.entity_id
_entity_poly.type
_entity_poly.pdbx_seq_one_letter_code
_entity_poly.pdbx_strand_id
1 'polypeptide(L)'
;VMTMLNINPLLLVGGVIGAVTALLIFAYASVKDKKTAMGFERTMADGEILRRLFAYAKPYWAKFLLVLFLMLFSIAYDIISPLIVGAIEELVAADFTLSRLFASVAVYAGVLVFSMASTYFQAVILQRVGQRIISDLREDLFTHIESLSHEQLNEIPVGKLVTRVTNDTNAISMMFTNLLVNLIKNAFVILGILVAMLCLNYALTLMVLCFVPFIVIFTVIFRKFSRRAYRKVKDATTDINTYLSENLSGIKVTQIFGREDEKMAEFYQKSQTLSKVTQEQIFVFGVFRPLVYMLYISSILCLFYLGGMGYLNNVSFLGQTITGGT
;
A
#
# COMPACT_ATOMS: atom_id res chain seq x y z
N VAL A 1 -8.80 -14.25 -37.71
CA VAL A 1 -8.82 -12.77 -37.51
C VAL A 1 -7.41 -12.21 -37.24
N MET A 2 -6.45 -13.03 -36.77
CA MET A 2 -5.07 -12.56 -36.45
C MET A 2 -4.07 -12.54 -37.61
N THR A 3 -4.46 -12.91 -38.82
CA THR A 3 -3.56 -12.98 -39.98
C THR A 3 -3.52 -11.72 -40.84
N MET A 4 -4.26 -10.66 -40.49
CA MET A 4 -4.32 -9.42 -41.32
C MET A 4 -3.31 -8.33 -40.90
N LEU A 5 -2.67 -8.43 -39.73
CA LEU A 5 -1.61 -7.52 -39.34
C LEU A 5 -0.41 -8.35 -38.88
N ASN A 6 0.59 -8.45 -39.75
CA ASN A 6 1.88 -9.13 -39.48
C ASN A 6 2.72 -8.33 -38.45
N ILE A 7 2.07 -7.83 -37.39
CA ILE A 7 2.70 -7.05 -36.32
C ILE A 7 3.12 -8.03 -35.24
N ASN A 8 4.41 -8.07 -34.94
CA ASN A 8 4.94 -8.84 -33.82
C ASN A 8 4.24 -8.39 -32.51
N PRO A 9 3.56 -9.29 -31.77
CA PRO A 9 2.82 -8.93 -30.56
C PRO A 9 3.68 -8.18 -29.53
N LEU A 10 4.99 -8.47 -29.48
CA LEU A 10 5.92 -7.76 -28.61
C LEU A 10 6.10 -6.28 -28.97
N LEU A 11 6.11 -5.95 -30.29
CA LEU A 11 6.17 -4.56 -30.75
C LEU A 11 4.89 -3.79 -30.39
N LEU A 12 3.73 -4.45 -30.46
CA LEU A 12 2.47 -3.84 -30.07
C LEU A 12 2.44 -3.54 -28.56
N VAL A 13 2.81 -4.50 -27.72
CA VAL A 13 2.90 -4.32 -26.26
C VAL A 13 3.92 -3.24 -25.93
N GLY A 14 5.12 -3.30 -26.50
CA GLY A 14 6.17 -2.29 -26.27
C GLY A 14 5.75 -0.89 -26.72
N GLY A 15 5.06 -0.76 -27.86
CA GLY A 15 4.54 0.50 -28.38
C GLY A 15 3.50 1.13 -27.47
N VAL A 16 2.54 0.33 -26.97
CA VAL A 16 1.50 0.82 -26.05
C VAL A 16 2.12 1.27 -24.73
N ILE A 17 3.00 0.47 -24.13
CA ILE A 17 3.69 0.84 -22.87
C ILE A 17 4.53 2.09 -23.07
N GLY A 18 5.28 2.19 -24.18
CA GLY A 18 6.10 3.35 -24.50
C GLY A 18 5.27 4.62 -24.67
N ALA A 19 4.16 4.57 -25.42
CA ALA A 19 3.27 5.71 -25.62
C ALA A 19 2.62 6.18 -24.30
N VAL A 20 2.12 5.26 -23.49
CA VAL A 20 1.52 5.59 -22.19
C VAL A 20 2.58 6.18 -21.25
N THR A 21 3.79 5.62 -21.21
CA THR A 21 4.89 6.13 -20.38
C THR A 21 5.29 7.55 -20.81
N ALA A 22 5.40 7.81 -22.11
CA ALA A 22 5.73 9.14 -22.64
C ALA A 22 4.65 10.17 -22.29
N LEU A 23 3.36 9.82 -22.42
CA LEU A 23 2.23 10.68 -22.04
C LEU A 23 2.27 11.02 -20.54
N LEU A 24 2.56 10.03 -19.68
CA LEU A 24 2.63 10.24 -18.25
C LEU A 24 3.84 11.11 -17.85
N ILE A 25 5.00 10.92 -18.48
CA ILE A 25 6.19 11.77 -18.23
C ILE A 25 5.88 13.21 -18.65
N PHE A 26 5.24 13.43 -19.80
CA PHE A 26 4.83 14.76 -20.25
C PHE A 26 3.85 15.40 -19.25
N ALA A 27 2.82 14.67 -18.81
CA ALA A 27 1.89 15.13 -17.79
C ALA A 27 2.60 15.47 -16.46
N TYR A 28 3.58 14.65 -16.04
CA TYR A 28 4.39 14.91 -14.85
C TYR A 28 5.19 16.21 -14.96
N ALA A 29 5.83 16.46 -16.11
CA ALA A 29 6.62 17.67 -16.34
C ALA A 29 5.74 18.94 -16.37
N SER A 30 4.49 18.81 -16.83
CA SER A 30 3.53 19.94 -16.90
C SER A 30 3.01 20.39 -15.55
N VAL A 31 3.11 19.55 -14.51
CA VAL A 31 2.62 19.89 -13.17
C VAL A 31 3.71 20.55 -12.33
N LYS A 32 3.62 21.89 -12.16
CA LYS A 32 4.47 22.63 -11.21
C LYS A 32 3.97 22.41 -9.77
N ASP A 33 4.79 21.82 -8.93
CA ASP A 33 4.51 21.73 -7.48
C ASP A 33 4.81 23.09 -6.83
N LYS A 34 3.77 23.78 -6.36
CA LYS A 34 3.96 24.86 -5.39
C LYS A 34 4.29 24.24 -4.04
N LYS A 35 5.50 24.50 -3.53
CA LYS A 35 5.86 24.22 -2.13
C LYS A 35 5.02 25.12 -1.23
N THR A 36 3.84 24.68 -0.85
CA THR A 36 3.09 25.31 0.27
C THR A 36 3.67 24.77 1.56
N ALA A 37 4.20 25.69 2.40
CA ALA A 37 4.58 25.36 3.76
C ALA A 37 3.33 24.79 4.45
N MET A 38 3.40 23.55 4.95
CA MET A 38 2.38 23.05 5.86
C MET A 38 2.54 23.84 7.16
N GLY A 39 1.45 24.45 7.65
CA GLY A 39 1.40 25.35 8.79
C GLY A 39 1.72 24.73 10.16
N PHE A 40 2.72 23.88 10.23
CA PHE A 40 3.36 23.44 11.46
C PHE A 40 4.84 23.72 11.32
N GLU A 41 5.35 24.64 12.10
CA GLU A 41 6.80 24.77 12.33
C GLU A 41 7.27 23.48 12.99
N ARG A 42 7.88 22.61 12.20
CA ARG A 42 8.54 21.40 12.70
C ARG A 42 9.84 21.82 13.38
N THR A 43 9.84 21.81 14.69
CA THR A 43 11.02 22.10 15.51
C THR A 43 12.01 20.93 15.58
N MET A 44 11.58 19.71 15.18
CA MET A 44 12.40 18.49 15.27
C MET A 44 12.62 17.83 13.89
N ALA A 45 13.81 17.28 13.68
CA ALA A 45 14.12 16.47 12.51
C ALA A 45 13.36 15.14 12.52
N ASP A 46 12.91 14.67 11.33
CA ASP A 46 12.15 13.40 11.20
C ASP A 46 12.89 12.19 11.82
N GLY A 47 14.24 12.18 11.74
CA GLY A 47 15.06 11.11 12.34
C GLY A 47 15.03 11.08 13.88
N GLU A 48 14.94 12.24 14.52
CA GLU A 48 14.84 12.30 15.99
C GLU A 48 13.47 11.84 16.48
N ILE A 49 12.41 12.21 15.77
CA ILE A 49 11.04 11.74 16.04
C ILE A 49 10.98 10.21 15.94
N LEU A 50 11.50 9.64 14.85
CA LEU A 50 11.56 8.20 14.66
C LEU A 50 12.37 7.51 15.77
N ARG A 51 13.52 8.06 16.15
CA ARG A 51 14.35 7.51 17.23
C ARG A 51 13.60 7.46 18.56
N ARG A 52 12.87 8.52 18.91
CA ARG A 52 12.05 8.56 20.14
C ARG A 52 10.90 7.56 20.09
N LEU A 53 10.22 7.46 18.94
CA LEU A 53 9.16 6.47 18.75
C LEU A 53 9.68 5.05 18.86
N PHE A 54 10.83 4.74 18.26
CA PHE A 54 11.45 3.42 18.36
C PHE A 54 11.92 3.08 19.78
N ALA A 55 12.16 4.07 20.65
CA ALA A 55 12.48 3.83 22.05
C ALA A 55 11.34 3.12 22.78
N TYR A 56 10.07 3.43 22.47
CA TYR A 56 8.90 2.72 23.02
C TYR A 56 8.76 1.27 22.51
N ALA A 57 9.28 0.98 21.31
CA ALA A 57 9.29 -0.39 20.78
C ALA A 57 10.40 -1.26 21.38
N LYS A 58 11.48 -0.63 21.86
CA LYS A 58 12.68 -1.32 22.37
C LYS A 58 12.40 -2.34 23.50
N PRO A 59 11.55 -2.09 24.50
CA PRO A 59 11.24 -3.09 25.52
C PRO A 59 10.58 -4.36 24.99
N TYR A 60 9.96 -4.27 23.81
CA TYR A 60 9.19 -5.35 23.19
C TYR A 60 9.93 -6.07 22.06
N TRP A 61 11.26 -5.84 21.89
CA TRP A 61 12.07 -6.36 20.79
C TRP A 61 11.98 -7.88 20.62
N ALA A 62 11.93 -8.65 21.74
CA ALA A 62 11.80 -10.11 21.70
C ALA A 62 10.47 -10.56 21.10
N LYS A 63 9.38 -9.80 21.33
CA LYS A 63 8.07 -10.08 20.74
C LYS A 63 8.05 -9.73 19.25
N PHE A 64 8.72 -8.65 18.85
CA PHE A 64 8.90 -8.33 17.43
C PHE A 64 9.74 -9.39 16.70
N LEU A 65 10.78 -9.94 17.34
CA LEU A 65 11.54 -11.07 16.78
C LEU A 65 10.67 -12.32 16.63
N LEU A 66 9.84 -12.64 17.62
CA LEU A 66 8.89 -13.75 17.51
C LEU A 66 7.90 -13.53 16.37
N VAL A 67 7.38 -12.32 16.22
CA VAL A 67 6.51 -11.95 15.09
C VAL A 67 7.25 -12.12 13.76
N LEU A 68 8.50 -11.66 13.63
CA LEU A 68 9.32 -11.87 12.45
C LEU A 68 9.53 -13.35 12.14
N PHE A 69 9.80 -14.17 13.15
CA PHE A 69 9.95 -15.61 13.00
C PHE A 69 8.66 -16.27 12.47
N LEU A 70 7.50 -15.92 13.05
CA LEU A 70 6.21 -16.41 12.58
C LEU A 70 5.90 -15.91 11.15
N MET A 71 6.32 -14.68 10.81
CA MET A 71 6.21 -14.15 9.45
C MET A 71 6.97 -14.98 8.41
N LEU A 72 8.15 -15.51 8.76
CA LEU A 72 8.92 -16.34 7.83
C LEU A 72 8.14 -17.59 7.39
N PHE A 73 7.34 -18.18 8.28
CA PHE A 73 6.47 -19.31 7.90
C PHE A 73 5.34 -18.89 6.97
N SER A 74 4.72 -17.72 7.19
CA SER A 74 3.70 -17.19 6.28
C SER A 74 4.30 -16.88 4.90
N ILE A 75 5.50 -16.30 4.87
CA ILE A 75 6.23 -15.98 3.63
C ILE A 75 6.63 -17.27 2.91
N ALA A 76 7.14 -18.26 3.65
CA ALA A 76 7.47 -19.57 3.08
C ALA A 76 6.24 -20.23 2.43
N TYR A 77 5.07 -20.12 3.07
CA TYR A 77 3.82 -20.57 2.46
C TYR A 77 3.50 -19.83 1.16
N ASP A 78 3.60 -18.51 1.14
CA ASP A 78 3.30 -17.68 -0.04
C ASP A 78 4.20 -18.06 -1.25
N ILE A 79 5.44 -18.54 -0.97
CA ILE A 79 6.41 -18.98 -2.00
C ILE A 79 6.21 -20.45 -2.38
N ILE A 80 5.99 -21.34 -1.40
CA ILE A 80 5.92 -22.79 -1.61
C ILE A 80 4.55 -23.19 -2.18
N SER A 81 3.50 -22.46 -1.87
CA SER A 81 2.13 -22.78 -2.33
C SER A 81 2.03 -22.91 -3.85
N PRO A 82 2.52 -21.98 -4.69
CA PRO A 82 2.52 -22.15 -6.14
C PRO A 82 3.36 -23.34 -6.61
N LEU A 83 4.49 -23.64 -5.94
CA LEU A 83 5.35 -24.76 -6.29
C LEU A 83 4.67 -26.11 -6.03
N ILE A 84 3.94 -26.24 -4.91
CA ILE A 84 3.16 -27.45 -4.61
C ILE A 84 2.03 -27.63 -5.64
N VAL A 85 1.35 -26.53 -6.01
CA VAL A 85 0.29 -26.59 -7.04
C VAL A 85 0.86 -27.02 -8.38
N GLY A 86 2.01 -26.50 -8.81
CA GLY A 86 2.70 -26.94 -10.02
C GLY A 86 3.10 -28.42 -9.98
N ALA A 87 3.64 -28.87 -8.85
CA ALA A 87 3.98 -30.30 -8.67
C ALA A 87 2.74 -31.22 -8.69
N ILE A 88 1.58 -30.76 -8.19
CA ILE A 88 0.31 -31.49 -8.30
C ILE A 88 -0.15 -31.56 -9.77
N GLU A 89 -0.01 -30.45 -10.51
CA GLU A 89 -0.37 -30.38 -11.93
C GLU A 89 0.47 -31.37 -12.77
N GLU A 90 1.79 -31.41 -12.56
CA GLU A 90 2.67 -32.37 -13.22
C GLU A 90 2.31 -33.82 -12.87
N LEU A 91 1.99 -34.10 -11.62
CA LEU A 91 1.59 -35.43 -11.16
C LEU A 91 0.27 -35.87 -11.80
N VAL A 92 -0.67 -34.97 -11.99
CA VAL A 92 -1.94 -35.26 -12.67
C VAL A 92 -1.74 -35.49 -14.17
N ALA A 93 -0.79 -34.78 -14.79
CA ALA A 93 -0.52 -34.88 -16.23
C ALA A 93 0.30 -36.11 -16.63
N ALA A 94 1.26 -36.58 -15.79
CA ALA A 94 2.20 -37.64 -16.14
C ALA A 94 1.77 -39.00 -15.65
N ASP A 95 1.52 -39.19 -14.35
CA ASP A 95 1.20 -40.47 -13.71
C ASP A 95 0.13 -40.31 -12.63
N PHE A 96 -1.13 -40.32 -13.05
CA PHE A 96 -2.23 -40.17 -12.10
C PHE A 96 -2.35 -41.39 -11.17
N THR A 97 -1.94 -41.20 -9.89
CA THR A 97 -2.23 -42.13 -8.81
C THR A 97 -2.98 -41.45 -7.69
N LEU A 98 -4.18 -41.95 -7.38
CA LEU A 98 -5.07 -41.35 -6.39
C LEU A 98 -4.39 -41.18 -5.00
N SER A 99 -3.56 -42.16 -4.62
CA SER A 99 -2.81 -42.13 -3.35
C SER A 99 -1.80 -40.96 -3.28
N ARG A 100 -1.06 -40.70 -4.38
CA ARG A 100 -0.11 -39.57 -4.44
C ARG A 100 -0.82 -38.24 -4.45
N LEU A 101 -1.97 -38.13 -5.15
CA LEU A 101 -2.79 -36.92 -5.14
C LEU A 101 -3.27 -36.61 -3.72
N PHE A 102 -3.84 -37.60 -3.01
CA PHE A 102 -4.28 -37.39 -1.63
C PHE A 102 -3.11 -37.00 -0.68
N ALA A 103 -1.94 -37.60 -0.86
CA ALA A 103 -0.76 -37.24 -0.09
C ALA A 103 -0.34 -35.78 -0.34
N SER A 104 -0.28 -35.33 -1.59
CA SER A 104 0.07 -33.95 -1.96
C SER A 104 -0.95 -32.94 -1.44
N VAL A 105 -2.25 -33.25 -1.55
CA VAL A 105 -3.33 -32.42 -1.02
C VAL A 105 -3.25 -32.36 0.52
N ALA A 106 -2.96 -33.47 1.19
CA ALA A 106 -2.81 -33.51 2.65
C ALA A 106 -1.60 -32.65 3.09
N VAL A 107 -0.47 -32.71 2.41
CA VAL A 107 0.70 -31.85 2.66
C VAL A 107 0.34 -30.38 2.46
N TYR A 108 -0.31 -30.06 1.35
CA TYR A 108 -0.75 -28.70 1.08
C TYR A 108 -1.69 -28.17 2.16
N ALA A 109 -2.69 -28.96 2.55
CA ALA A 109 -3.62 -28.62 3.64
C ALA A 109 -2.88 -28.43 4.99
N GLY A 110 -1.90 -29.28 5.30
CA GLY A 110 -1.08 -29.14 6.51
C GLY A 110 -0.28 -27.83 6.51
N VAL A 111 0.38 -27.50 5.42
CA VAL A 111 1.14 -26.22 5.28
C VAL A 111 0.21 -25.02 5.36
N LEU A 112 -0.99 -25.10 4.78
CA LEU A 112 -2.00 -24.06 4.84
C LEU A 112 -2.47 -23.82 6.29
N VAL A 113 -2.86 -24.88 7.00
CA VAL A 113 -3.30 -24.78 8.41
C VAL A 113 -2.19 -24.21 9.29
N PHE A 114 -0.95 -24.63 9.09
CA PHE A 114 0.21 -24.11 9.83
C PHE A 114 0.45 -22.63 9.53
N SER A 115 0.33 -22.20 8.28
CA SER A 115 0.44 -20.80 7.87
C SER A 115 -0.68 -19.95 8.48
N MET A 116 -1.93 -20.45 8.49
CA MET A 116 -3.06 -19.79 9.15
C MET A 116 -2.82 -19.61 10.65
N ALA A 117 -2.35 -20.65 11.34
CA ALA A 117 -2.03 -20.58 12.76
C ALA A 117 -0.91 -19.55 13.02
N SER A 118 0.16 -19.59 12.23
CA SER A 118 1.27 -18.62 12.32
C SER A 118 0.80 -17.19 12.14
N THR A 119 -0.04 -16.94 11.15
CA THR A 119 -0.62 -15.60 10.87
C THR A 119 -1.52 -15.15 12.01
N TYR A 120 -2.33 -16.04 12.57
CA TYR A 120 -3.18 -15.73 13.71
C TYR A 120 -2.35 -15.33 14.96
N PHE A 121 -1.37 -16.16 15.34
CA PHE A 121 -0.50 -15.85 16.48
C PHE A 121 0.30 -14.56 16.29
N GLN A 122 0.82 -14.34 15.07
CA GLN A 122 1.49 -13.11 14.68
C GLN A 122 0.58 -11.89 14.90
N ALA A 123 -0.66 -11.93 14.41
CA ALA A 123 -1.61 -10.82 14.53
C ALA A 123 -1.96 -10.54 16.00
N VAL A 124 -2.21 -11.59 16.81
CA VAL A 124 -2.54 -11.46 18.23
C VAL A 124 -1.36 -10.88 19.03
N ILE A 125 -0.15 -11.37 18.80
CA ILE A 125 1.06 -10.87 19.49
C ILE A 125 1.28 -9.39 19.14
N LEU A 126 1.19 -9.08 17.86
CA LEU A 126 1.41 -7.73 17.35
C LEU A 126 0.39 -6.74 17.91
N GLN A 127 -0.91 -7.13 17.92
CA GLN A 127 -1.97 -6.30 18.50
C GLN A 127 -1.75 -6.07 20.01
N ARG A 128 -1.35 -7.11 20.76
CA ARG A 128 -1.04 -6.97 22.19
C ARG A 128 0.16 -6.05 22.43
N VAL A 129 1.20 -6.17 21.62
CA VAL A 129 2.38 -5.29 21.71
C VAL A 129 2.00 -3.85 21.39
N GLY A 130 1.22 -3.62 20.32
CA GLY A 130 0.73 -2.29 19.96
C GLY A 130 -0.07 -1.64 21.08
N GLN A 131 -0.99 -2.38 21.71
CA GLN A 131 -1.78 -1.86 22.83
C GLN A 131 -0.93 -1.52 24.06
N ARG A 132 0.13 -2.28 24.34
CA ARG A 132 1.06 -1.95 25.42
C ARG A 132 1.88 -0.71 25.12
N ILE A 133 2.41 -0.57 23.90
CA ILE A 133 3.11 0.66 23.47
C ILE A 133 2.20 1.89 23.62
N ILE A 134 0.90 1.75 23.30
CA ILE A 134 -0.07 2.84 23.50
C ILE A 134 -0.22 3.16 24.97
N SER A 135 -0.35 2.12 25.81
CA SER A 135 -0.51 2.31 27.26
C SER A 135 0.67 3.06 27.84
N ASP A 136 1.89 2.63 27.51
CA ASP A 136 3.13 3.24 27.98
C ASP A 136 3.23 4.72 27.52
N LEU A 137 2.90 4.96 26.23
CA LEU A 137 2.92 6.29 25.66
C LEU A 137 1.87 7.23 26.29
N ARG A 138 0.67 6.70 26.60
CA ARG A 138 -0.38 7.46 27.26
C ARG A 138 -0.02 7.82 28.70
N GLU A 139 0.59 6.88 29.41
CA GLU A 139 1.06 7.08 30.78
C GLU A 139 2.13 8.18 30.84
N ASP A 140 3.12 8.13 29.93
CA ASP A 140 4.16 9.15 29.82
C ASP A 140 3.57 10.52 29.44
N LEU A 141 2.64 10.55 28.49
CA LEU A 141 1.97 11.79 28.06
C LEU A 141 1.14 12.39 29.21
N PHE A 142 0.40 11.56 29.93
CA PHE A 142 -0.43 12.02 31.04
C PHE A 142 0.45 12.58 32.18
N THR A 143 1.51 11.84 32.55
CA THR A 143 2.49 12.30 33.54
C THR A 143 3.15 13.63 33.11
N HIS A 144 3.47 13.76 31.82
CA HIS A 144 4.00 15.03 31.30
C HIS A 144 2.97 16.17 31.40
N ILE A 145 1.71 15.92 31.06
CA ILE A 145 0.64 16.92 31.18
C ILE A 145 0.46 17.36 32.63
N GLU A 146 0.49 16.44 33.57
CA GLU A 146 0.41 16.77 35.03
C GLU A 146 1.62 17.59 35.51
N SER A 147 2.77 17.46 34.87
CA SER A 147 3.98 18.22 35.20
C SER A 147 4.02 19.63 34.58
N LEU A 148 3.09 20.00 33.70
CA LEU A 148 3.03 21.30 33.08
C LEU A 148 2.65 22.41 34.11
N SER A 149 3.23 23.61 33.93
CA SER A 149 2.85 24.76 34.76
C SER A 149 1.42 25.21 34.44
N HIS A 150 0.81 25.88 35.41
CA HIS A 150 -0.55 26.42 35.25
C HIS A 150 -0.67 27.40 34.07
N GLU A 151 0.37 28.14 33.80
CA GLU A 151 0.47 29.05 32.65
C GLU A 151 0.41 28.30 31.32
N GLN A 152 1.19 27.23 31.19
CA GLN A 152 1.19 26.36 29.99
C GLN A 152 -0.14 25.66 29.77
N LEU A 153 -0.81 25.21 30.85
CA LEU A 153 -2.13 24.60 30.77
C LEU A 153 -3.21 25.55 30.30
N ASN A 154 -3.11 26.86 30.70
CA ASN A 154 -4.07 27.88 30.28
C ASN A 154 -3.92 28.27 28.79
N GLU A 155 -2.73 28.10 28.20
CA GLU A 155 -2.50 28.36 26.77
C GLU A 155 -3.03 27.24 25.86
N ILE A 156 -3.18 26.04 26.40
CA ILE A 156 -3.55 24.85 25.59
C ILE A 156 -4.99 24.46 25.89
N PRO A 157 -5.92 24.53 24.92
CA PRO A 157 -7.30 24.05 25.12
C PRO A 157 -7.33 22.59 25.58
N VAL A 158 -8.08 22.28 26.63
CA VAL A 158 -8.20 20.92 27.22
C VAL A 158 -8.59 19.88 26.17
N GLY A 159 -9.51 20.20 25.26
CA GLY A 159 -9.91 19.31 24.17
C GLY A 159 -8.74 18.91 23.25
N LYS A 160 -7.75 19.78 23.05
CA LYS A 160 -6.55 19.49 22.26
C LYS A 160 -5.64 18.49 23.00
N LEU A 161 -5.51 18.63 24.32
CA LEU A 161 -4.75 17.66 25.14
C LEU A 161 -5.41 16.28 25.13
N VAL A 162 -6.74 16.24 25.32
CA VAL A 162 -7.51 14.98 25.24
C VAL A 162 -7.34 14.31 23.88
N THR A 163 -7.45 15.06 22.78
CA THR A 163 -7.28 14.51 21.42
C THR A 163 -5.86 13.93 21.23
N ARG A 164 -4.83 14.57 21.76
CA ARG A 164 -3.45 14.05 21.69
C ARG A 164 -3.28 12.74 22.45
N VAL A 165 -3.81 12.65 23.65
CA VAL A 165 -3.71 11.43 24.49
C VAL A 165 -4.54 10.29 23.92
N THR A 166 -5.66 10.56 23.25
CA THR A 166 -6.56 9.52 22.73
C THR A 166 -6.29 9.19 21.28
N ASN A 167 -6.47 10.13 20.37
CA ASN A 167 -6.46 9.89 18.93
C ASN A 167 -5.05 9.80 18.33
N ASP A 168 -4.16 10.73 18.74
CA ASP A 168 -2.80 10.77 18.18
C ASP A 168 -1.98 9.55 18.64
N THR A 169 -2.16 9.09 19.88
CA THR A 169 -1.53 7.86 20.37
C THR A 169 -2.03 6.63 19.62
N ASN A 170 -3.32 6.55 19.27
CA ASN A 170 -3.85 5.47 18.43
C ASN A 170 -3.23 5.47 17.03
N ALA A 171 -3.03 6.65 16.42
CA ALA A 171 -2.39 6.76 15.12
C ALA A 171 -0.93 6.24 15.16
N ILE A 172 -0.20 6.52 16.24
CA ILE A 172 1.16 5.99 16.45
C ILE A 172 1.14 4.46 16.59
N SER A 173 0.18 3.89 17.30
CA SER A 173 0.04 2.43 17.39
C SER A 173 -0.20 1.79 16.03
N MET A 174 -1.12 2.33 15.23
CA MET A 174 -1.37 1.83 13.87
C MET A 174 -0.11 1.87 13.01
N MET A 175 0.77 2.84 13.22
CA MET A 175 2.07 2.90 12.56
C MET A 175 2.94 1.69 12.92
N PHE A 176 3.05 1.33 14.20
CA PHE A 176 3.86 0.18 14.65
C PHE A 176 3.23 -1.16 14.26
N THR A 177 1.92 -1.33 14.47
CA THR A 177 1.25 -2.61 14.29
C THR A 177 0.97 -2.94 12.83
N ASN A 178 0.59 -1.98 12.03
CA ASN A 178 0.17 -2.22 10.65
C ASN A 178 1.24 -1.79 9.64
N LEU A 179 1.72 -0.54 9.72
CA LEU A 179 2.53 0.01 8.65
C LEU A 179 3.94 -0.58 8.62
N LEU A 180 4.65 -0.57 9.74
CA LEU A 180 6.03 -1.09 9.80
C LEU A 180 6.08 -2.59 9.55
N VAL A 181 5.18 -3.35 10.16
CA VAL A 181 5.15 -4.80 10.01
C VAL A 181 4.79 -5.20 8.59
N ASN A 182 3.79 -4.57 7.97
CA ASN A 182 3.44 -4.85 6.59
C ASN A 182 4.55 -4.42 5.61
N LEU A 183 5.28 -3.33 5.87
CA LEU A 183 6.44 -2.95 5.06
C LEU A 183 7.53 -4.03 5.11
N ILE A 184 7.87 -4.50 6.31
CA ILE A 184 8.86 -5.55 6.50
C ILE A 184 8.39 -6.84 5.83
N LYS A 185 7.15 -7.27 6.09
CA LYS A 185 6.56 -8.45 5.47
C LYS A 185 6.66 -8.38 3.94
N ASN A 186 6.15 -7.32 3.34
CA ASN A 186 6.12 -7.18 1.89
C ASN A 186 7.53 -7.13 1.28
N ALA A 187 8.51 -6.52 1.98
CA ALA A 187 9.91 -6.53 1.53
C ALA A 187 10.47 -7.96 1.49
N PHE A 188 10.24 -8.77 2.53
CA PHE A 188 10.67 -10.17 2.56
C PHE A 188 9.93 -11.03 1.52
N VAL A 189 8.63 -10.81 1.33
CA VAL A 189 7.85 -11.51 0.29
C VAL A 189 8.42 -11.20 -1.10
N ILE A 190 8.67 -9.94 -1.41
CA ILE A 190 9.24 -9.53 -2.71
C ILE A 190 10.62 -10.16 -2.91
N LEU A 191 11.49 -10.12 -1.89
CA LEU A 191 12.82 -10.73 -1.97
C LEU A 191 12.72 -12.25 -2.14
N GLY A 192 11.86 -12.91 -1.38
CA GLY A 192 11.67 -14.36 -1.45
C GLY A 192 11.13 -14.82 -2.81
N ILE A 193 10.13 -14.12 -3.35
CA ILE A 193 9.60 -14.40 -4.70
C ILE A 193 10.69 -14.16 -5.75
N LEU A 194 11.46 -13.08 -5.64
CA LEU A 194 12.53 -12.78 -6.59
C LEU A 194 13.58 -13.90 -6.59
N VAL A 195 14.00 -14.37 -5.41
CA VAL A 195 14.95 -15.50 -5.29
C VAL A 195 14.36 -16.77 -5.88
N ALA A 196 13.11 -17.10 -5.57
CA ALA A 196 12.43 -18.27 -6.12
C ALA A 196 12.36 -18.23 -7.66
N MET A 197 11.97 -17.08 -8.23
CA MET A 197 11.92 -16.89 -9.68
C MET A 197 13.31 -17.03 -10.33
N LEU A 198 14.36 -16.49 -9.72
CA LEU A 198 15.73 -16.62 -10.22
C LEU A 198 16.22 -18.08 -10.18
N CYS A 199 15.83 -18.84 -9.14
CA CYS A 199 16.17 -20.26 -9.03
C CYS A 199 15.42 -21.11 -10.07
N LEU A 200 14.17 -20.77 -10.39
CA LEU A 200 13.38 -21.48 -11.39
C LEU A 200 13.88 -21.19 -12.81
N ASN A 201 13.90 -19.95 -13.22
CA ASN A 201 14.37 -19.53 -14.54
C ASN A 201 14.81 -18.06 -14.53
N TYR A 202 16.12 -17.81 -14.57
CA TYR A 202 16.64 -16.44 -14.53
C TYR A 202 16.31 -15.63 -15.80
N ALA A 203 16.15 -16.29 -16.95
CA ALA A 203 15.86 -15.60 -18.21
C ALA A 203 14.44 -15.01 -18.20
N LEU A 204 13.44 -15.80 -17.78
CA LEU A 204 12.06 -15.34 -17.60
C LEU A 204 11.96 -14.29 -16.48
N THR A 205 12.72 -14.44 -15.40
CA THR A 205 12.78 -13.47 -14.31
C THR A 205 13.29 -12.12 -14.80
N LEU A 206 14.35 -12.09 -15.59
CA LEU A 206 14.92 -10.86 -16.15
C LEU A 206 13.91 -10.12 -17.03
N MET A 207 13.13 -10.89 -17.79
CA MET A 207 12.05 -10.34 -18.62
C MET A 207 10.96 -9.66 -17.77
N VAL A 208 10.51 -10.31 -16.69
CA VAL A 208 9.53 -9.73 -15.77
C VAL A 208 10.10 -8.49 -15.08
N LEU A 209 11.38 -8.53 -14.68
CA LEU A 209 12.07 -7.39 -14.07
C LEU A 209 12.15 -6.16 -15.01
N CYS A 210 12.13 -6.35 -16.32
CA CYS A 210 12.05 -5.25 -17.29
C CYS A 210 10.77 -4.39 -17.14
N PHE A 211 9.70 -4.94 -16.58
CA PHE A 211 8.46 -4.18 -16.33
C PHE A 211 8.52 -3.36 -15.03
N VAL A 212 9.41 -3.71 -14.08
CA VAL A 212 9.52 -3.03 -12.78
C VAL A 212 9.84 -1.54 -12.92
N PRO A 213 10.80 -1.08 -13.78
CA PRO A 213 11.05 0.34 -13.99
C PRO A 213 9.81 1.13 -14.42
N PHE A 214 8.96 0.56 -15.29
CA PHE A 214 7.72 1.21 -15.72
C PHE A 214 6.73 1.35 -14.55
N ILE A 215 6.60 0.33 -13.71
CA ILE A 215 5.77 0.39 -12.51
C ILE A 215 6.28 1.48 -11.55
N VAL A 216 7.59 1.58 -11.35
CA VAL A 216 8.21 2.61 -10.52
C VAL A 216 7.93 4.01 -11.08
N ILE A 217 8.14 4.22 -12.38
CA ILE A 217 7.86 5.50 -13.05
C ILE A 217 6.37 5.88 -12.86
N PHE A 218 5.45 4.95 -13.11
CA PHE A 218 4.01 5.18 -12.96
C PHE A 218 3.65 5.52 -11.51
N THR A 219 4.25 4.82 -10.55
CA THR A 219 4.05 5.08 -9.12
C THR A 219 4.54 6.47 -8.70
N VAL A 220 5.71 6.89 -9.17
CA VAL A 220 6.26 8.23 -8.89
C VAL A 220 5.37 9.32 -9.48
N ILE A 221 4.90 9.13 -10.71
CA ILE A 221 3.99 10.06 -11.38
C ILE A 221 2.67 10.14 -10.60
N PHE A 222 2.06 8.99 -10.30
CA PHE A 222 0.83 8.90 -9.54
C PHE A 222 0.95 9.58 -8.17
N ARG A 223 2.05 9.37 -7.44
CA ARG A 223 2.30 10.00 -6.14
C ARG A 223 2.18 11.53 -6.21
N LYS A 224 2.67 12.15 -7.28
CA LYS A 224 2.59 13.61 -7.48
C LYS A 224 1.14 14.07 -7.67
N PHE A 225 0.40 13.41 -8.57
CA PHE A 225 -1.00 13.76 -8.85
C PHE A 225 -1.93 13.46 -7.67
N SER A 226 -1.80 12.28 -7.06
CA SER A 226 -2.58 11.87 -5.91
C SER A 226 -2.36 12.82 -4.72
N ARG A 227 -1.12 13.19 -4.42
CA ARG A 227 -0.81 14.13 -3.35
C ARG A 227 -1.45 15.50 -3.57
N ARG A 228 -1.47 16.00 -4.82
CA ARG A 228 -2.12 17.27 -5.17
C ARG A 228 -3.63 17.18 -5.02
N ALA A 229 -4.24 16.12 -5.54
CA ALA A 229 -5.68 15.91 -5.42
C ALA A 229 -6.11 15.75 -3.96
N TYR A 230 -5.38 14.97 -3.17
CA TYR A 230 -5.65 14.78 -1.75
C TYR A 230 -5.59 16.09 -0.96
N ARG A 231 -4.63 16.98 -1.25
CA ARG A 231 -4.54 18.30 -0.61
C ARG A 231 -5.78 19.15 -0.90
N LYS A 232 -6.21 19.23 -2.17
CA LYS A 232 -7.41 19.98 -2.54
C LYS A 232 -8.65 19.48 -1.79
N VAL A 233 -8.82 18.16 -1.69
CA VAL A 233 -9.94 17.58 -0.94
C VAL A 233 -9.85 17.93 0.55
N LYS A 234 -8.64 17.81 1.13
CA LYS A 234 -8.41 18.17 2.53
C LYS A 234 -8.73 19.64 2.81
N ASP A 235 -8.28 20.54 1.95
CA ASP A 235 -8.53 21.99 2.10
C ASP A 235 -10.03 22.27 2.01
N ALA A 236 -10.74 21.72 1.02
CA ALA A 236 -12.19 21.88 0.88
C ALA A 236 -12.97 21.25 2.03
N THR A 237 -12.49 20.11 2.57
CA THR A 237 -13.10 19.49 3.76
C THR A 237 -12.91 20.37 5.01
N THR A 238 -11.72 20.94 5.18
CA THR A 238 -11.45 21.86 6.28
C THR A 238 -12.35 23.11 6.18
N ASP A 239 -12.50 23.65 4.97
CA ASP A 239 -13.32 24.82 4.68
C ASP A 239 -14.80 24.61 5.03
N ILE A 240 -15.36 23.43 4.65
CA ILE A 240 -16.75 23.10 4.98
C ILE A 240 -16.93 22.83 6.48
N ASN A 241 -15.96 22.20 7.14
CA ASN A 241 -16.01 21.94 8.58
C ASN A 241 -15.93 23.25 9.39
N THR A 242 -15.06 24.18 8.98
CA THR A 242 -14.96 25.51 9.59
C THR A 242 -16.28 26.26 9.42
N TYR A 243 -16.82 26.28 8.21
CA TYR A 243 -18.10 26.92 7.91
C TYR A 243 -19.24 26.36 8.78
N LEU A 244 -19.33 25.02 8.89
CA LEU A 244 -20.34 24.35 9.73
C LEU A 244 -20.17 24.72 11.20
N SER A 245 -18.94 24.71 11.71
CA SER A 245 -18.66 25.06 13.11
C SER A 245 -19.07 26.50 13.43
N GLU A 246 -18.73 27.46 12.57
CA GLU A 246 -19.08 28.87 12.73
C GLU A 246 -20.60 29.09 12.66
N ASN A 247 -21.27 28.54 11.65
CA ASN A 247 -22.70 28.73 11.46
C ASN A 247 -23.55 28.02 12.51
N LEU A 248 -23.16 26.80 12.95
CA LEU A 248 -23.88 26.10 14.03
C LEU A 248 -23.69 26.80 15.37
N SER A 249 -22.52 27.38 15.65
CA SER A 249 -22.28 28.17 16.84
C SER A 249 -23.08 29.49 16.82
N GLY A 250 -23.24 30.09 15.64
CA GLY A 250 -23.97 31.33 15.42
C GLY A 250 -25.42 31.16 14.96
N ILE A 251 -26.02 29.97 15.03
CA ILE A 251 -27.32 29.67 14.41
C ILE A 251 -28.44 30.56 14.90
N LYS A 252 -28.44 30.92 16.18
CA LYS A 252 -29.43 31.86 16.77
C LYS A 252 -29.37 33.22 16.10
N VAL A 253 -28.17 33.70 15.78
CA VAL A 253 -27.97 35.01 15.11
C VAL A 253 -28.52 34.91 13.68
N THR A 254 -28.23 33.87 12.97
CA THR A 254 -28.76 33.63 11.62
C THR A 254 -30.27 33.65 11.60
N GLN A 255 -30.93 32.97 12.56
CA GLN A 255 -32.38 32.89 12.68
C GLN A 255 -33.01 34.26 13.08
N ILE A 256 -32.39 35.00 14.00
CA ILE A 256 -32.91 36.33 14.40
C ILE A 256 -32.89 37.30 13.23
N PHE A 257 -31.89 37.23 12.37
CA PHE A 257 -31.75 38.09 11.18
C PHE A 257 -32.41 37.53 9.91
N GLY A 258 -33.05 36.35 9.95
CA GLY A 258 -33.73 35.72 8.81
C GLY A 258 -32.80 35.46 7.62
N ARG A 259 -31.54 35.02 7.89
CA ARG A 259 -30.50 34.82 6.86
C ARG A 259 -30.25 33.33 6.52
N GLU A 260 -31.23 32.48 6.78
CA GLU A 260 -31.10 31.01 6.56
C GLU A 260 -30.84 30.68 5.09
N ASP A 261 -31.58 31.29 4.16
CA ASP A 261 -31.47 31.04 2.74
C ASP A 261 -30.07 31.45 2.19
N GLU A 262 -29.53 32.56 2.65
CA GLU A 262 -28.19 33.04 2.30
C GLU A 262 -27.12 32.04 2.79
N LYS A 263 -27.24 31.60 4.03
CA LYS A 263 -26.32 30.60 4.61
C LYS A 263 -26.44 29.22 3.95
N MET A 264 -27.62 28.83 3.55
CA MET A 264 -27.84 27.61 2.77
C MET A 264 -27.19 27.71 1.38
N ALA A 265 -27.29 28.84 0.71
CA ALA A 265 -26.64 29.05 -0.59
C ALA A 265 -25.10 28.99 -0.48
N GLU A 266 -24.51 29.62 0.55
CA GLU A 266 -23.07 29.54 0.83
C GLU A 266 -22.64 28.10 1.10
N PHE A 267 -23.39 27.36 1.91
CA PHE A 267 -23.12 25.95 2.19
C PHE A 267 -23.16 25.11 0.92
N TYR A 268 -24.17 25.33 0.06
CA TYR A 268 -24.30 24.61 -1.19
C TYR A 268 -23.09 24.84 -2.11
N GLN A 269 -22.58 26.06 -2.22
CA GLN A 269 -21.37 26.37 -3.01
C GLN A 269 -20.12 25.65 -2.46
N LYS A 270 -19.93 25.62 -1.13
CA LYS A 270 -18.82 24.88 -0.50
C LYS A 270 -18.93 23.38 -0.71
N SER A 271 -20.16 22.84 -0.59
CA SER A 271 -20.44 21.42 -0.86
C SER A 271 -20.18 21.05 -2.31
N GLN A 272 -20.60 21.88 -3.27
CA GLN A 272 -20.26 21.68 -4.69
C GLN A 272 -18.75 21.70 -4.94
N THR A 273 -18.02 22.61 -4.30
CA THR A 273 -16.56 22.67 -4.41
C THR A 273 -15.92 21.40 -3.89
N LEU A 274 -16.35 20.91 -2.72
CA LEU A 274 -15.87 19.63 -2.17
C LEU A 274 -16.20 18.47 -3.11
N SER A 275 -17.41 18.41 -3.64
CA SER A 275 -17.81 17.37 -4.62
C SER A 275 -16.91 17.38 -5.85
N LYS A 276 -16.65 18.55 -6.44
CA LYS A 276 -15.80 18.70 -7.62
C LYS A 276 -14.36 18.24 -7.37
N VAL A 277 -13.73 18.67 -6.27
CA VAL A 277 -12.34 18.26 -5.98
C VAL A 277 -12.25 16.77 -5.61
N THR A 278 -13.32 16.22 -5.01
CA THR A 278 -13.42 14.77 -4.75
C THR A 278 -13.52 13.98 -6.05
N GLN A 279 -14.29 14.45 -7.03
CA GLN A 279 -14.36 13.85 -8.36
C GLN A 279 -13.00 13.90 -9.07
N GLU A 280 -12.26 15.02 -8.99
CA GLU A 280 -10.88 15.12 -9.51
C GLU A 280 -9.97 14.06 -8.87
N GLN A 281 -10.10 13.84 -7.54
CA GLN A 281 -9.34 12.81 -6.85
C GLN A 281 -9.70 11.41 -7.33
N ILE A 282 -11.00 11.10 -7.43
CA ILE A 282 -11.49 9.80 -7.93
C ILE A 282 -10.98 9.54 -9.34
N PHE A 283 -10.98 10.55 -10.21
CA PHE A 283 -10.46 10.44 -11.57
C PHE A 283 -8.96 10.06 -11.59
N VAL A 284 -8.15 10.70 -10.75
CA VAL A 284 -6.71 10.36 -10.63
C VAL A 284 -6.52 8.89 -10.26
N PHE A 285 -7.27 8.38 -9.28
CA PHE A 285 -7.21 6.97 -8.88
C PHE A 285 -7.81 6.04 -9.94
N GLY A 286 -8.89 6.46 -10.60
CA GLY A 286 -9.58 5.71 -11.65
C GLY A 286 -8.74 5.51 -12.91
N VAL A 287 -7.83 6.43 -13.21
CA VAL A 287 -6.87 6.28 -14.32
C VAL A 287 -5.67 5.42 -13.92
N PHE A 288 -5.13 5.61 -12.72
CA PHE A 288 -3.91 4.92 -12.30
C PHE A 288 -4.09 3.40 -12.15
N ARG A 289 -5.18 2.96 -11.52
CA ARG A 289 -5.42 1.53 -11.29
C ARG A 289 -5.47 0.70 -12.58
N PRO A 290 -6.25 1.08 -13.61
CA PRO A 290 -6.26 0.38 -14.89
C PRO A 290 -4.89 0.39 -15.59
N LEU A 291 -4.11 1.47 -15.49
CA LEU A 291 -2.78 1.53 -16.10
C LEU A 291 -1.81 0.52 -15.49
N VAL A 292 -1.78 0.40 -14.15
CA VAL A 292 -0.97 -0.62 -13.48
C VAL A 292 -1.45 -2.03 -13.84
N TYR A 293 -2.77 -2.23 -13.93
CA TYR A 293 -3.33 -3.51 -14.35
C TYR A 293 -2.98 -3.87 -15.80
N MET A 294 -2.97 -2.90 -16.72
CA MET A 294 -2.49 -3.11 -18.09
C MET A 294 -1.03 -3.55 -18.14
N LEU A 295 -0.14 -2.94 -17.32
CA LEU A 295 1.25 -3.38 -17.20
C LEU A 295 1.35 -4.82 -16.70
N TYR A 296 0.56 -5.17 -15.70
CA TYR A 296 0.50 -6.52 -15.16
C TYR A 296 0.07 -7.54 -16.23
N ILE A 297 -1.04 -7.29 -16.94
CA ILE A 297 -1.50 -8.16 -18.02
C ILE A 297 -0.49 -8.21 -19.18
N SER A 298 0.13 -7.09 -19.52
CA SER A 298 1.17 -7.05 -20.56
C SER A 298 2.39 -7.90 -20.18
N SER A 299 2.78 -7.88 -18.89
CA SER A 299 3.86 -8.74 -18.38
C SER A 299 3.50 -10.23 -18.49
N ILE A 300 2.28 -10.61 -18.12
CA ILE A 300 1.78 -12.00 -18.25
C ILE A 300 1.75 -12.44 -19.72
N LEU A 301 1.18 -11.62 -20.62
CA LEU A 301 1.11 -11.94 -22.04
C LEU A 301 2.50 -12.10 -22.66
N CYS A 302 3.45 -11.25 -22.27
CA CYS A 302 4.82 -11.32 -22.71
C CYS A 302 5.49 -12.62 -22.22
N LEU A 303 5.24 -12.99 -20.95
CA LEU A 303 5.76 -14.22 -20.35
C LEU A 303 5.21 -15.47 -21.07
N PHE A 304 3.90 -15.54 -21.30
CA PHE A 304 3.29 -16.66 -22.03
C PHE A 304 3.75 -16.73 -23.49
N TYR A 305 3.89 -15.58 -24.16
CA TYR A 305 4.34 -15.55 -25.54
C TYR A 305 5.79 -16.03 -25.68
N LEU A 306 6.71 -15.47 -24.90
CA LEU A 306 8.13 -15.85 -24.95
C LEU A 306 8.38 -17.22 -24.35
N GLY A 307 7.72 -17.55 -23.23
CA GLY A 307 7.79 -18.87 -22.62
C GLY A 307 7.24 -19.95 -23.54
N GLY A 308 6.06 -19.71 -24.14
CA GLY A 308 5.45 -20.65 -25.09
C GLY A 308 6.26 -20.84 -26.37
N MET A 309 6.82 -19.75 -26.93
CA MET A 309 7.72 -19.84 -28.09
C MET A 309 9.02 -20.60 -27.76
N GLY A 310 9.59 -20.36 -26.58
CA GLY A 310 10.77 -21.09 -26.11
C GLY A 310 10.50 -22.58 -25.92
N TYR A 311 9.36 -22.95 -25.34
CA TYR A 311 8.94 -24.32 -25.15
C TYR A 311 8.66 -25.04 -26.48
N LEU A 312 7.84 -24.42 -27.37
CA LEU A 312 7.44 -25.04 -28.65
C LEU A 312 8.60 -25.18 -29.63
N ASN A 313 9.52 -24.25 -29.67
CA ASN A 313 10.64 -24.23 -30.63
C ASN A 313 11.95 -24.76 -30.03
N ASN A 314 11.95 -25.28 -28.80
CA ASN A 314 13.16 -25.68 -28.06
C ASN A 314 14.27 -24.60 -28.06
N VAL A 315 13.88 -23.32 -28.08
CA VAL A 315 14.83 -22.20 -28.08
C VAL A 315 15.27 -21.93 -26.65
N SER A 316 16.57 -22.00 -26.39
CA SER A 316 17.13 -21.57 -25.11
C SER A 316 17.21 -20.05 -25.08
N PHE A 317 16.54 -19.41 -24.13
CA PHE A 317 16.73 -18.00 -23.82
C PHE A 317 17.86 -17.85 -22.80
N LEU A 318 18.89 -17.06 -23.16
CA LEU A 318 20.07 -16.82 -22.31
C LEU A 318 20.75 -18.13 -21.81
N GLY A 319 20.67 -19.20 -22.59
CA GLY A 319 21.31 -20.49 -22.22
C GLY A 319 20.47 -21.41 -21.32
N GLN A 320 19.23 -21.04 -20.99
CA GLN A 320 18.28 -21.92 -20.29
C GLN A 320 17.18 -22.41 -21.22
N THR A 321 16.88 -23.70 -21.13
CA THR A 321 15.73 -24.35 -21.80
C THR A 321 14.47 -24.10 -20.92
N ILE A 322 13.37 -23.73 -21.56
CA ILE A 322 12.08 -23.57 -20.89
C ILE A 322 11.38 -24.93 -20.90
N THR A 323 11.12 -25.48 -19.74
CA THR A 323 10.34 -26.69 -19.52
C THR A 323 8.92 -26.38 -19.09
N GLY A 324 7.97 -27.30 -19.28
CA GLY A 324 6.56 -27.06 -18.96
C GLY A 324 6.29 -26.78 -17.47
N GLY A 325 7.23 -27.06 -16.57
CA GLY A 325 7.14 -26.79 -15.12
C GLY A 325 7.86 -25.52 -14.68
N THR A 326 8.51 -24.76 -15.58
CA THR A 326 9.15 -23.45 -15.27
C THR A 326 8.26 -22.31 -15.66
#